data_bfebf471249eac8c769099077282ce9d
#
_entry.id   bfebf471249eac8c769099077282ce9d
#
_cell.length_a   1.000
_cell.length_b   1.000
_cell.length_c   1.000
_cell.angle_alpha   90.00
_cell.angle_beta   90.00
_cell.angle_gamma   90.00
#
_symmetry.space_group_name_H-M   'P 1'
#
loop_
_entity.id
_entity.type
_entity.pdbx_description
1 polymer ?
#
loop_
_entity_poly.entity_id
_entity_poly.type
_entity_poly.pdbx_seq_one_letter_code
_entity_poly.pdbx_strand_id
1 'polypeptide(L)'
;VMQDENGDGLPNDTWYELRGSETGKAETYQHYAVTYYRPPTHNMPLQWIDNRGNSGSIDLNPNFPLWIKENNYTLYGTRLKRNTTRTPGGIWRNESYPWGYADNWGEDILAEGDNHDAAPVGNAFKIENAMYPDGTPVKLQYIDFIKVQTGIQSVAGAIGELSTEVFGFVDYKMSEAPSKID
;
A
#
# COMPACT_ATOMS: atom_id res chain seq x y z
N VAL A 1 4.40 -9.88 1.53
CA VAL A 1 4.09 -11.32 1.52
C VAL A 1 4.96 -12.05 2.53
N MET A 2 4.49 -13.17 3.02
CA MET A 2 5.24 -14.00 3.98
C MET A 2 4.96 -15.47 3.70
N GLN A 3 5.99 -16.28 3.81
CA GLN A 3 5.92 -17.74 3.86
C GLN A 3 5.92 -18.16 5.31
N ASP A 4 5.01 -19.03 5.71
CA ASP A 4 4.98 -19.63 7.06
C ASP A 4 6.08 -20.71 7.13
N GLU A 5 7.28 -20.32 7.56
CA GLU A 5 8.46 -21.18 7.56
C GLU A 5 8.43 -22.20 8.70
N ASN A 6 7.75 -21.87 9.80
CA ASN A 6 7.67 -22.72 10.98
C ASN A 6 6.41 -23.59 11.02
N GLY A 7 5.42 -23.35 10.14
CA GLY A 7 4.19 -24.11 10.00
C GLY A 7 3.18 -23.94 11.14
N ASP A 8 3.25 -22.81 11.88
CA ASP A 8 2.36 -22.58 13.01
C ASP A 8 1.04 -21.88 12.64
N GLY A 9 0.88 -21.45 11.37
CA GLY A 9 -0.30 -20.79 10.87
C GLY A 9 -0.45 -19.33 11.32
N LEU A 10 0.62 -18.72 11.84
CA LEU A 10 0.62 -17.35 12.34
C LEU A 10 1.50 -16.43 11.49
N PRO A 11 1.13 -15.14 11.34
CA PRO A 11 1.91 -14.17 10.55
C PRO A 11 3.10 -13.59 11.35
N ASN A 12 3.96 -14.45 11.88
CA ASN A 12 5.08 -14.12 12.78
C ASN A 12 6.48 -14.38 12.18
N ASP A 13 6.54 -14.88 10.95
CA ASP A 13 7.77 -15.08 10.20
C ASP A 13 8.24 -13.82 9.45
N THR A 14 9.20 -13.97 8.55
CA THR A 14 9.77 -12.84 7.81
C THR A 14 8.83 -12.32 6.75
N TRP A 15 8.50 -11.03 6.82
CA TRP A 15 7.77 -10.31 5.79
C TRP A 15 8.71 -9.83 4.68
N TYR A 16 8.37 -10.14 3.44
CA TYR A 16 9.06 -9.68 2.24
C TYR A 16 8.20 -8.67 1.49
N GLU A 17 8.81 -7.61 1.02
CA GLU A 17 8.15 -6.65 0.15
C GLU A 17 8.16 -7.15 -1.30
N LEU A 18 7.07 -6.95 -2.04
CA LEU A 18 7.07 -7.17 -3.48
C LEU A 18 7.58 -5.91 -4.18
N ARG A 19 8.57 -6.08 -5.05
CA ARG A 19 9.12 -5.00 -5.87
C ARG A 19 8.05 -4.44 -6.79
N GLY A 20 7.98 -3.12 -6.87
CA GLY A 20 7.17 -2.38 -7.83
C GLY A 20 8.03 -1.42 -8.65
N SER A 21 7.40 -0.68 -9.55
CA SER A 21 8.04 0.26 -10.47
C SER A 21 8.81 1.39 -9.78
N GLU A 22 8.48 1.69 -8.52
CA GLU A 22 9.13 2.74 -7.74
C GLU A 22 10.31 2.23 -6.90
N THR A 23 10.53 0.91 -6.84
CA THR A 23 11.62 0.32 -6.06
C THR A 23 12.98 0.82 -6.54
N GLY A 24 13.79 1.31 -5.61
CA GLY A 24 15.14 1.82 -5.89
C GLY A 24 15.18 3.24 -6.48
N LYS A 25 14.05 3.90 -6.69
CA LYS A 25 14.02 5.31 -7.08
C LYS A 25 14.38 6.22 -5.91
N ALA A 26 14.99 7.37 -6.21
CA ALA A 26 15.47 8.31 -5.18
C ALA A 26 14.39 8.87 -4.25
N GLU A 27 13.14 8.88 -4.70
CA GLU A 27 11.99 9.37 -3.94
C GLU A 27 11.23 8.26 -3.21
N THR A 28 11.70 7.00 -3.29
CA THR A 28 11.17 5.85 -2.57
C THR A 28 12.03 5.59 -1.35
N TYR A 29 11.44 5.64 -0.19
CA TYR A 29 12.14 5.48 1.09
C TYR A 29 11.78 4.13 1.73
N GLN A 30 12.65 3.14 1.58
CA GLN A 30 12.59 1.90 2.33
C GLN A 30 12.88 2.15 3.81
N HIS A 31 12.41 1.26 4.69
CA HIS A 31 12.52 1.41 6.15
C HIS A 31 11.97 2.75 6.66
N TYR A 32 10.96 3.26 5.97
CA TYR A 32 10.28 4.48 6.44
C TYR A 32 9.47 4.17 7.69
N ALA A 33 9.55 5.08 8.64
CA ALA A 33 8.75 5.04 9.85
C ALA A 33 8.17 6.42 10.11
N VAL A 34 6.87 6.48 10.38
CA VAL A 34 6.17 7.70 10.76
C VAL A 34 5.41 7.48 12.05
N THR A 35 5.64 8.35 13.02
CA THR A 35 4.98 8.33 14.33
C THR A 35 3.95 9.45 14.39
N TYR A 36 2.72 9.07 14.68
CA TYR A 36 1.61 9.99 14.92
C TYR A 36 1.37 10.15 16.41
N TYR A 37 1.11 11.38 16.83
CA TYR A 37 0.92 11.72 18.24
C TYR A 37 -0.51 12.17 18.49
N ARG A 38 -1.15 11.59 19.51
CA ARG A 38 -2.48 11.99 19.94
C ARG A 38 -2.48 13.47 20.36
N PRO A 39 -3.37 14.31 19.78
CA PRO A 39 -3.49 15.70 20.22
C PRO A 39 -4.03 15.77 21.66
N PRO A 40 -3.77 16.86 22.40
CA PRO A 40 -4.28 17.04 23.77
C PRO A 40 -5.80 16.98 23.87
N THR A 41 -6.49 17.44 22.84
CA THR A 41 -7.96 17.41 22.75
C THR A 41 -8.41 16.96 21.35
N HIS A 42 -9.68 16.54 21.24
CA HIS A 42 -10.28 16.08 19.97
C HIS A 42 -10.32 17.15 18.85
N ASN A 43 -10.14 18.41 19.19
CA ASN A 43 -10.28 19.52 18.24
C ASN A 43 -8.94 20.15 17.82
N MET A 44 -7.87 19.40 17.90
CA MET A 44 -6.54 19.86 17.50
C MET A 44 -5.98 18.99 16.38
N PRO A 45 -5.18 19.56 15.45
CA PRO A 45 -4.49 18.80 14.42
C PRO A 45 -3.60 17.70 15.02
N LEU A 46 -3.56 16.56 14.34
CA LEU A 46 -2.72 15.43 14.71
C LEU A 46 -1.30 15.66 14.18
N GLN A 47 -0.33 15.65 15.09
CA GLN A 47 1.08 15.85 14.75
C GLN A 47 1.75 14.54 14.37
N TRP A 48 2.74 14.59 13.47
CA TRP A 48 3.56 13.46 13.10
C TRP A 48 5.03 13.83 12.94
N ILE A 49 5.90 12.84 13.16
CA ILE A 49 7.35 12.92 12.89
C ILE A 49 7.77 11.63 12.19
N ASP A 50 8.64 11.74 11.19
CA ASP A 50 9.20 10.58 10.51
C ASP A 50 10.67 10.32 10.90
N ASN A 51 11.17 9.13 10.56
CA ASN A 51 12.56 8.74 10.83
C ASN A 51 13.59 9.42 9.90
N ARG A 52 13.15 10.34 9.06
CA ARG A 52 14.02 11.17 8.20
C ARG A 52 14.17 12.60 8.72
N GLY A 53 13.57 12.89 9.87
CA GLY A 53 13.61 14.20 10.49
C GLY A 53 12.56 15.19 9.97
N ASN A 54 11.60 14.73 9.16
CA ASN A 54 10.48 15.56 8.76
C ASN A 54 9.37 15.47 9.81
N SER A 55 8.62 16.56 9.93
CA SER A 55 7.44 16.64 10.79
C SER A 55 6.34 17.44 10.11
N GLY A 56 5.12 17.26 10.57
CA GLY A 56 3.98 17.98 10.07
C GLY A 56 2.73 17.73 10.89
N SER A 57 1.60 18.19 10.37
CA SER A 57 0.30 17.96 10.97
C SER A 57 -0.71 17.47 9.94
N ILE A 58 -1.69 16.73 10.43
CA ILE A 58 -2.92 16.43 9.69
C ILE A 58 -3.99 17.35 10.27
N ASP A 59 -4.52 18.22 9.41
CA ASP A 59 -5.55 19.16 9.81
C ASP A 59 -6.87 18.44 10.10
N LEU A 60 -7.68 19.05 10.98
CA LEU A 60 -9.00 18.53 11.28
C LEU A 60 -9.87 18.48 10.02
N ASN A 61 -10.47 17.32 9.82
CA ASN A 61 -11.55 17.17 8.89
C ASN A 61 -12.85 16.94 9.69
N PRO A 62 -13.89 17.77 9.53
CA PRO A 62 -15.12 17.62 10.30
C PRO A 62 -15.86 16.30 10.05
N ASN A 63 -15.57 15.64 8.93
CA ASN A 63 -16.17 14.34 8.58
C ASN A 63 -15.43 13.16 9.25
N PHE A 64 -14.16 13.35 9.61
CA PHE A 64 -13.31 12.33 10.22
C PHE A 64 -12.56 12.93 11.41
N PRO A 65 -13.09 12.82 12.61
CA PRO A 65 -12.40 13.31 13.80
C PRO A 65 -11.09 12.55 13.97
N LEU A 66 -9.98 13.29 13.90
CA LEU A 66 -8.63 12.77 14.10
C LEU A 66 -8.41 12.49 15.58
N TRP A 67 -8.73 11.30 16.03
CA TRP A 67 -8.46 10.86 17.38
C TRP A 67 -7.82 9.49 17.40
N ILE A 68 -6.64 9.40 17.96
CA ILE A 68 -5.96 8.14 18.22
C ILE A 68 -6.11 7.76 19.68
N LYS A 69 -6.40 6.50 19.95
CA LYS A 69 -6.67 5.98 21.29
C LYS A 69 -5.39 5.95 22.15
N GLU A 70 -4.29 5.55 21.55
CA GLU A 70 -2.96 5.51 22.16
C GLU A 70 -2.33 6.91 22.21
N ASN A 71 -1.33 7.14 23.06
CA ASN A 71 -0.58 8.40 23.12
C ASN A 71 0.17 8.69 21.80
N ASN A 72 0.67 7.65 21.18
CA ASN A 72 1.25 7.66 19.83
C ASN A 72 1.23 6.26 19.23
N TYR A 73 1.40 6.20 17.91
CA TYR A 73 1.67 4.94 17.22
C TYR A 73 2.59 5.19 16.02
N THR A 74 3.37 4.18 15.68
CA THR A 74 4.30 4.24 14.55
C THR A 74 3.90 3.25 13.48
N LEU A 75 3.84 3.71 12.23
CA LEU A 75 3.67 2.88 11.04
C LEU A 75 5.02 2.70 10.37
N TYR A 76 5.28 1.48 9.94
CA TYR A 76 6.52 1.06 9.26
C TYR A 76 6.21 0.54 7.87
N GLY A 77 7.10 0.80 6.92
CA GLY A 77 6.98 0.29 5.56
C GLY A 77 7.87 1.03 4.57
N THR A 78 7.50 0.98 3.31
CA THR A 78 8.13 1.77 2.25
C THR A 78 7.23 2.94 1.91
N ARG A 79 7.80 4.16 1.92
CA ARG A 79 7.09 5.34 1.45
C ARG A 79 7.44 5.62 -0.01
N LEU A 80 6.42 5.66 -0.84
CA LEU A 80 6.52 5.99 -2.26
C LEU A 80 6.53 7.50 -2.47
N LYS A 81 6.96 7.92 -3.65
CA LYS A 81 6.76 9.27 -4.14
C LYS A 81 5.27 9.61 -4.11
N ARG A 82 4.95 10.81 -3.67
CA ARG A 82 3.58 11.32 -3.76
C ARG A 82 3.14 11.40 -5.22
N ASN A 83 2.03 10.74 -5.54
CA ASN A 83 1.42 10.74 -6.87
C ASN A 83 0.12 11.57 -6.94
N THR A 84 -0.23 12.23 -5.87
CA THR A 84 -1.45 13.04 -5.75
C THR A 84 -1.13 14.51 -5.92
N THR A 85 -1.81 15.17 -6.83
CA THR A 85 -1.69 16.60 -7.12
C THR A 85 -3.05 17.28 -7.12
N ARG A 86 -3.06 18.59 -6.94
CA ARG A 86 -4.27 19.41 -7.08
C ARG A 86 -4.05 20.43 -8.18
N THR A 87 -4.92 20.41 -9.19
CA THR A 87 -4.85 21.38 -10.28
C THR A 87 -5.20 22.80 -9.80
N PRO A 88 -4.81 23.86 -10.54
CA PRO A 88 -5.23 25.22 -10.23
C PRO A 88 -6.76 25.39 -10.18
N GLY A 89 -7.52 24.57 -10.92
CA GLY A 89 -8.99 24.53 -10.86
C GLY A 89 -9.56 23.76 -9.67
N GLY A 90 -8.71 23.27 -8.75
CA GLY A 90 -9.15 22.60 -7.54
C GLY A 90 -9.42 21.10 -7.68
N ILE A 91 -9.20 20.51 -8.84
CA ILE A 91 -9.41 19.08 -9.12
C ILE A 91 -8.23 18.29 -8.59
N TRP A 92 -8.51 17.24 -7.84
CA TRP A 92 -7.51 16.28 -7.41
C TRP A 92 -7.23 15.24 -8.50
N ARG A 93 -5.97 14.90 -8.69
CA ARG A 93 -5.51 13.84 -9.60
C ARG A 93 -4.59 12.91 -8.84
N ASN A 94 -4.84 11.62 -8.98
CA ASN A 94 -3.93 10.56 -8.59
C ASN A 94 -3.31 9.99 -9.87
N GLU A 95 -2.00 10.11 -10.01
CA GLU A 95 -1.27 9.50 -11.12
C GLU A 95 -0.99 8.03 -10.76
N SER A 96 -1.18 7.14 -11.72
CA SER A 96 -0.87 5.73 -11.51
C SER A 96 0.64 5.49 -11.52
N TYR A 97 1.09 4.56 -10.70
CA TYR A 97 2.42 3.98 -10.85
C TYR A 97 2.40 2.94 -11.99
N PRO A 98 3.51 2.71 -12.70
CA PRO A 98 3.52 1.78 -13.82
C PRO A 98 3.06 0.35 -13.46
N TRP A 99 3.56 -0.22 -12.36
CA TRP A 99 3.19 -1.58 -11.93
C TRP A 99 3.61 -1.89 -10.49
N GLY A 100 3.05 -2.96 -9.91
CA GLY A 100 3.45 -3.52 -8.62
C GLY A 100 2.75 -2.93 -7.40
N TYR A 101 1.61 -2.27 -7.59
CA TYR A 101 0.84 -1.64 -6.51
C TYR A 101 -0.63 -2.03 -6.60
N ALA A 102 -1.23 -2.27 -5.45
CA ALA A 102 -2.66 -2.54 -5.35
C ALA A 102 -3.47 -1.25 -5.50
N ASP A 103 -4.69 -1.39 -5.99
CA ASP A 103 -5.61 -0.27 -6.23
C ASP A 103 -4.96 0.83 -7.11
N ASN A 104 -4.33 0.38 -8.19
CA ASN A 104 -3.51 1.19 -9.07
C ASN A 104 -3.86 0.90 -10.54
N TRP A 105 -4.09 1.95 -11.33
CA TRP A 105 -4.38 1.86 -12.76
C TRP A 105 -3.09 1.83 -13.59
N GLY A 106 -2.20 0.89 -13.27
CA GLY A 106 -0.93 0.69 -13.95
C GLY A 106 -1.02 -0.34 -15.09
N GLU A 107 0.15 -0.69 -15.62
CA GLU A 107 0.29 -1.65 -16.72
C GLU A 107 -0.06 -3.10 -16.32
N ASP A 108 -0.07 -3.37 -15.01
CA ASP A 108 -0.35 -4.67 -14.40
C ASP A 108 -1.82 -4.84 -13.99
N ILE A 109 -2.68 -3.91 -14.39
CA ILE A 109 -4.11 -4.04 -14.15
C ILE A 109 -4.70 -5.14 -15.04
N LEU A 110 -5.45 -6.03 -14.43
CA LEU A 110 -6.20 -7.06 -15.13
C LEU A 110 -7.57 -6.50 -15.50
N ALA A 111 -7.93 -6.58 -16.77
CA ALA A 111 -9.26 -6.22 -17.28
C ALA A 111 -9.94 -7.47 -17.85
N GLU A 112 -11.25 -7.53 -17.78
CA GLU A 112 -12.02 -8.57 -18.47
C GLU A 112 -11.97 -8.29 -19.98
N GLY A 113 -11.20 -9.12 -20.73
CA GLY A 113 -11.05 -9.02 -22.18
C GLY A 113 -10.27 -7.79 -22.65
N ASP A 114 -10.28 -7.55 -23.96
CA ASP A 114 -9.60 -6.43 -24.62
C ASP A 114 -10.34 -5.09 -24.47
N ASN A 115 -11.34 -5.04 -23.61
CA ASN A 115 -12.17 -3.84 -23.45
C ASN A 115 -11.66 -2.99 -22.28
N HIS A 116 -10.96 -1.90 -22.61
CA HIS A 116 -10.51 -0.91 -21.64
C HIS A 116 -11.65 -0.23 -20.83
N ASP A 117 -12.90 -0.44 -21.25
CA ASP A 117 -14.08 0.09 -20.56
C ASP A 117 -14.66 -0.96 -19.56
N ALA A 118 -14.12 -2.17 -19.53
CA ALA A 118 -14.52 -3.16 -18.53
C ALA A 118 -14.00 -2.77 -17.15
N ALA A 119 -14.77 -3.07 -16.11
CA ALA A 119 -14.33 -2.86 -14.74
C ALA A 119 -13.01 -3.62 -14.47
N PRO A 120 -12.02 -3.01 -13.80
CA PRO A 120 -10.78 -3.69 -13.47
C PRO A 120 -11.06 -4.89 -12.57
N VAL A 121 -10.43 -6.03 -12.88
CA VAL A 121 -10.57 -7.27 -12.11
C VAL A 121 -9.56 -7.30 -10.95
N GLY A 122 -8.52 -6.46 -11.01
CA GLY A 122 -7.49 -6.33 -9.97
C GLY A 122 -6.11 -6.05 -10.54
N ASN A 123 -5.13 -5.96 -9.66
CA ASN A 123 -3.72 -5.84 -10.03
C ASN A 123 -3.02 -7.19 -9.93
N ALA A 124 -2.18 -7.51 -10.93
CA ALA A 124 -1.39 -8.73 -10.96
C ALA A 124 -0.08 -8.57 -10.18
N PHE A 125 0.24 -9.53 -9.31
CA PHE A 125 1.49 -9.57 -8.56
C PHE A 125 2.22 -10.87 -8.85
N LYS A 126 3.56 -10.81 -8.88
CA LYS A 126 4.43 -11.97 -9.02
C LYS A 126 5.21 -12.16 -7.72
N ILE A 127 5.14 -13.35 -7.14
CA ILE A 127 5.90 -13.67 -5.92
C ILE A 127 7.42 -13.65 -6.15
N GLU A 128 7.86 -13.83 -7.41
CA GLU A 128 9.27 -13.69 -7.81
C GLU A 128 9.81 -12.26 -7.63
N ASN A 129 8.92 -11.28 -7.45
CA ASN A 129 9.29 -9.90 -7.12
C ASN A 129 9.59 -9.69 -5.63
N ALA A 130 9.51 -10.74 -4.80
CA ALA A 130 9.81 -10.65 -3.39
C ALA A 130 11.28 -10.27 -3.15
N MET A 131 11.49 -9.40 -2.18
CA MET A 131 12.81 -8.90 -1.81
C MET A 131 12.95 -8.75 -0.30
N TYR A 132 14.19 -8.90 0.17
CA TYR A 132 14.56 -8.50 1.52
C TYR A 132 14.45 -6.97 1.70
N PRO A 133 14.42 -6.48 2.93
CA PRO A 133 14.36 -5.04 3.20
C PRO A 133 15.50 -4.23 2.58
N ASP A 134 16.66 -4.84 2.33
CA ASP A 134 17.80 -4.21 1.66
C ASP A 134 17.68 -4.17 0.13
N GLY A 135 16.58 -4.69 -0.43
CA GLY A 135 16.32 -4.78 -1.86
C GLY A 135 16.90 -6.03 -2.54
N THR A 136 17.58 -6.90 -1.80
CA THR A 136 18.11 -8.17 -2.34
C THR A 136 16.94 -9.10 -2.70
N PRO A 137 16.89 -9.68 -3.91
CA PRO A 137 15.84 -10.62 -4.29
C PRO A 137 15.82 -11.85 -3.39
N VAL A 138 14.61 -12.31 -3.05
CA VAL A 138 14.39 -13.58 -2.37
C VAL A 138 13.58 -14.51 -3.25
N LYS A 139 13.87 -15.80 -3.20
CA LYS A 139 13.10 -16.81 -3.92
C LYS A 139 12.17 -17.53 -2.94
N LEU A 140 10.92 -17.12 -2.95
CA LEU A 140 9.85 -17.82 -2.23
C LEU A 140 9.29 -18.96 -3.09
N GLN A 141 8.91 -20.06 -2.48
CA GLN A 141 8.25 -21.17 -3.15
C GLN A 141 6.73 -21.00 -3.18
N TYR A 142 6.20 -20.40 -2.13
CA TYR A 142 4.78 -20.11 -1.91
C TYR A 142 4.63 -18.93 -0.97
N ILE A 143 3.42 -18.46 -0.78
CA ILE A 143 3.06 -17.45 0.22
C ILE A 143 1.82 -17.93 0.96
N ASP A 144 1.80 -17.69 2.28
CA ASP A 144 0.67 -18.02 3.16
C ASP A 144 -0.06 -16.78 3.62
N PHE A 145 0.66 -15.66 3.72
CA PHE A 145 0.09 -14.40 4.18
C PHE A 145 0.40 -13.24 3.24
N ILE A 146 -0.60 -12.38 3.07
CA ILE A 146 -0.51 -11.16 2.28
C ILE A 146 -0.86 -9.98 3.19
N LYS A 147 -0.04 -8.94 3.11
CA LYS A 147 -0.28 -7.67 3.78
C LYS A 147 -0.32 -6.55 2.75
N VAL A 148 -1.37 -5.77 2.76
CA VAL A 148 -1.48 -4.54 1.97
C VAL A 148 -1.49 -3.35 2.93
N GLN A 149 -0.76 -2.32 2.58
CA GLN A 149 -0.72 -1.07 3.34
C GLN A 149 -0.55 0.11 2.41
N THR A 150 -1.10 1.26 2.77
CA THR A 150 -0.92 2.51 2.03
C THR A 150 0.56 2.91 2.07
N GLY A 151 1.16 3.07 0.88
CA GLY A 151 2.56 3.48 0.73
C GLY A 151 2.77 4.98 0.49
N ILE A 152 1.70 5.77 0.50
CA ILE A 152 1.72 7.21 0.20
C ILE A 152 1.29 8.00 1.42
N GLN A 153 2.11 8.96 1.83
CA GLN A 153 1.74 9.92 2.87
C GLN A 153 1.19 11.19 2.19
N SER A 154 -0.11 11.22 1.96
CA SER A 154 -0.78 12.33 1.29
C SER A 154 -2.25 12.39 1.70
N VAL A 155 -2.90 13.47 1.29
CA VAL A 155 -4.35 13.67 1.39
C VAL A 155 -4.90 13.99 0.00
N ALA A 156 -6.11 13.58 -0.29
CA ALA A 156 -6.80 13.86 -1.55
C ALA A 156 -8.31 14.05 -1.35
N GLY A 157 -8.91 14.81 -2.27
CA GLY A 157 -10.36 15.03 -2.28
C GLY A 157 -10.88 15.89 -1.14
N ALA A 158 -12.20 16.02 -1.09
CA ALA A 158 -12.91 16.78 -0.05
C ALA A 158 -12.88 16.08 1.31
N ILE A 159 -12.75 14.77 1.29
CA ILE A 159 -12.70 13.92 2.49
C ILE A 159 -11.28 13.91 3.08
N GLY A 160 -10.25 14.13 2.25
CA GLY A 160 -8.85 14.09 2.68
C GLY A 160 -8.29 12.69 2.84
N GLU A 161 -8.96 11.68 2.28
CA GLU A 161 -8.58 10.28 2.39
C GLU A 161 -7.78 9.81 1.16
N LEU A 162 -6.76 9.00 1.43
CA LEU A 162 -6.10 8.13 0.48
C LEU A 162 -6.05 6.74 1.12
N SER A 163 -6.88 5.83 0.63
CA SER A 163 -6.95 4.45 1.08
C SER A 163 -6.72 3.50 -0.10
N THR A 164 -6.39 2.27 0.22
CA THR A 164 -6.32 1.19 -0.76
C THR A 164 -7.49 0.25 -0.52
N GLU A 165 -8.33 0.07 -1.51
CA GLU A 165 -9.50 -0.82 -1.44
C GLU A 165 -9.08 -2.24 -1.86
N VAL A 166 -9.30 -3.21 -0.97
CA VAL A 166 -8.95 -4.61 -1.20
C VAL A 166 -10.20 -5.48 -0.99
N PHE A 167 -10.65 -6.12 -2.05
CA PHE A 167 -11.82 -7.01 -2.01
C PHE A 167 -11.46 -8.48 -1.80
N GLY A 168 -10.24 -8.87 -2.14
CA GLY A 168 -9.77 -10.24 -2.02
C GLY A 168 -8.47 -10.51 -2.75
N PHE A 169 -8.04 -11.77 -2.69
CA PHE A 169 -6.85 -12.28 -3.37
C PHE A 169 -7.21 -13.57 -4.09
N VAL A 170 -6.65 -13.77 -5.27
CA VAL A 170 -6.84 -14.98 -6.08
C VAL A 170 -5.47 -15.45 -6.57
N ASP A 171 -5.19 -16.74 -6.44
CA ASP A 171 -4.08 -17.35 -7.16
C ASP A 171 -4.48 -17.51 -8.63
N TYR A 172 -3.92 -16.67 -9.48
CA TYR A 172 -4.25 -16.62 -10.89
C TYR A 172 -3.94 -17.94 -11.62
N LYS A 173 -2.86 -18.62 -11.26
CA LYS A 173 -2.50 -19.91 -11.87
C LYS A 173 -3.47 -21.01 -11.48
N MET A 174 -3.99 -20.99 -10.27
CA MET A 174 -5.01 -21.95 -9.83
C MET A 174 -6.38 -21.68 -10.46
N SER A 175 -6.71 -20.40 -10.70
CA SER A 175 -7.98 -20.04 -11.34
C SER A 175 -8.05 -20.44 -12.83
N GLU A 176 -6.91 -20.54 -13.51
CA GLU A 176 -6.82 -21.02 -14.89
C GLU A 176 -6.73 -22.54 -15.01
N ALA A 177 -6.55 -23.26 -13.90
CA ALA A 177 -6.54 -24.71 -13.93
C ALA A 177 -7.93 -25.21 -14.35
N PRO A 178 -8.05 -26.06 -15.39
CA PRO A 178 -9.33 -26.60 -15.80
C PRO A 178 -9.95 -27.30 -14.61
N SER A 179 -11.16 -26.92 -14.25
CA SER A 179 -11.95 -27.63 -13.25
C SER A 179 -12.11 -29.07 -13.72
N LYS A 180 -11.29 -29.99 -13.21
CA LYS A 180 -11.58 -31.41 -13.27
C LYS A 180 -12.76 -31.66 -12.35
N ILE A 181 -13.95 -31.47 -12.86
CA ILE A 181 -15.15 -32.06 -12.30
C ILE A 181 -15.31 -33.37 -13.05
N ASP A 182 -14.89 -34.46 -12.43
CA ASP A 182 -15.32 -35.82 -12.76
C ASP A 182 -16.69 -36.09 -12.09
#